data_07edf9452c8bdbc6c74741c0ce4f1df4
#
_entry.id   07edf9452c8bdbc6c74741c0ce4f1df4
#
_cell.length_a   1.000
_cell.length_b   1.000
_cell.length_c   1.000
_cell.angle_alpha   90.00
_cell.angle_beta   90.00
_cell.angle_gamma   90.00
#
_symmetry.space_group_name_H-M   'P 1'
#
loop_
_entity.id
_entity.type
_entity.pdbx_description
1 polymer ?
#
loop_
_entity_poly.entity_id
_entity_poly.type
_entity_poly.pdbx_seq_one_letter_code
_entity_poly.pdbx_strand_id
1 'polypeptide(L)'
;MTETLNWAIEHTDVIFRTTPASIAEREAYLRHIWEEGCPCFIAESDSGAYLGWALYHPYRDPQVWTGCYETTIYLSPAAQGQGVGTALLGALVDAARADTKVHSLLALIVSTNAASLKLHEKFGFENVGTLKEVCYKFDHWLSLTHLQLLV
;
A
#
# COMPACT_ATOMS: atom_id res chain seq x y z
N MET A 1 -7.41 7.47 8.45
CA MET A 1 -6.20 6.74 8.01
C MET A 1 -5.59 5.90 9.15
N THR A 2 -5.23 6.48 10.29
CA THR A 2 -4.60 5.75 11.41
C THR A 2 -5.46 4.61 11.94
N GLU A 3 -6.74 4.83 12.13
CA GLU A 3 -7.70 3.80 12.58
C GLU A 3 -7.77 2.61 11.63
N THR A 4 -7.82 2.86 10.32
CA THR A 4 -7.85 1.79 9.30
C THR A 4 -6.56 0.97 9.30
N LEU A 5 -5.40 1.64 9.45
CA LEU A 5 -4.12 0.97 9.57
C LEU A 5 -4.07 0.11 10.84
N ASN A 6 -4.47 0.67 11.98
CA ASN A 6 -4.46 -0.03 13.27
C ASN A 6 -5.43 -1.22 13.28
N TRP A 7 -6.60 -1.06 12.66
CA TRP A 7 -7.52 -2.17 12.49
C TRP A 7 -6.87 -3.32 11.69
N ALA A 8 -6.17 -3.01 10.59
CA ALA A 8 -5.46 -4.01 9.81
C ALA A 8 -4.32 -4.67 10.60
N ILE A 9 -3.59 -3.90 11.42
CA ILE A 9 -2.53 -4.42 12.29
C ILE A 9 -3.09 -5.43 13.30
N GLU A 10 -4.21 -5.12 13.92
CA GLU A 10 -4.78 -5.90 15.03
C GLU A 10 -5.61 -7.10 14.57
N HIS A 11 -6.22 -7.04 13.38
CA HIS A 11 -7.23 -8.02 12.96
C HIS A 11 -6.85 -8.81 11.69
N THR A 12 -5.72 -8.48 11.04
CA THR A 12 -5.34 -9.13 9.79
C THR A 12 -3.85 -9.44 9.74
N ASP A 13 -3.49 -10.36 8.85
CA ASP A 13 -2.10 -10.69 8.52
C ASP A 13 -1.56 -9.91 7.31
N VAL A 14 -2.34 -9.02 6.71
CA VAL A 14 -1.95 -8.24 5.51
C VAL A 14 -0.85 -7.21 5.76
N ILE A 15 -0.49 -6.96 7.00
CA ILE A 15 0.63 -6.11 7.41
C ILE A 15 1.46 -6.81 8.48
N PHE A 16 2.78 -6.75 8.37
CA PHE A 16 3.71 -7.42 9.28
C PHE A 16 3.84 -6.74 10.64
N ARG A 17 3.53 -5.45 10.71
CA ARG A 17 3.55 -4.71 11.97
C ARG A 17 2.56 -5.34 12.98
N THR A 18 3.00 -5.47 14.23
CA THR A 18 2.21 -6.07 15.33
C THR A 18 1.75 -5.04 16.36
N THR A 19 2.35 -3.85 16.37
CA THR A 19 2.05 -2.78 17.32
C THR A 19 1.32 -1.65 16.62
N PRO A 20 0.15 -1.20 17.11
CA PRO A 20 -0.58 -0.07 16.56
C PRO A 20 0.27 1.19 16.46
N ALA A 21 0.00 2.00 15.46
CA ALA A 21 0.65 3.28 15.26
C ALA A 21 -0.05 4.39 16.05
N SER A 22 0.70 5.30 16.67
CA SER A 22 0.14 6.52 17.24
C SER A 22 -0.23 7.54 16.15
N ILE A 23 -1.12 8.46 16.47
CA ILE A 23 -1.49 9.57 15.56
C ILE A 23 -0.24 10.41 15.24
N ALA A 24 0.57 10.74 16.26
CA ALA A 24 1.78 11.55 16.06
C ALA A 24 2.80 10.88 15.13
N GLU A 25 2.98 9.56 15.25
CA GLU A 25 3.83 8.79 14.34
C GLU A 25 3.30 8.85 12.90
N ARG A 26 1.99 8.70 12.71
CA ARG A 26 1.37 8.76 11.38
C ARG A 26 1.41 10.16 10.78
N GLU A 27 1.23 11.20 11.56
CA GLU A 27 1.37 12.58 11.11
C GLU A 27 2.81 12.88 10.66
N ALA A 28 3.81 12.46 11.43
CA ALA A 28 5.22 12.62 11.06
C ALA A 28 5.55 11.87 9.75
N TYR A 29 5.05 10.63 9.62
CA TYR A 29 5.21 9.83 8.39
C TYR A 29 4.58 10.51 7.18
N LEU A 30 3.32 10.97 7.29
CA LEU A 30 2.62 11.63 6.17
C LEU A 30 3.27 12.97 5.80
N ARG A 31 3.77 13.72 6.77
CA ARG A 31 4.54 14.95 6.50
C ARG A 31 5.77 14.65 5.66
N HIS A 32 6.53 13.62 6.03
CA HIS A 32 7.68 13.18 5.23
C HIS A 32 7.28 12.77 3.80
N ILE A 33 6.20 12.02 3.61
CA ILE A 33 5.68 11.65 2.28
C ILE A 33 5.38 12.89 1.43
N TRP A 34 4.77 13.92 2.02
CA TRP A 34 4.48 15.17 1.33
C TRP A 34 5.73 16.00 1.00
N GLU A 35 6.72 16.03 1.90
CA GLU A 35 8.02 16.68 1.65
C GLU A 35 8.77 16.03 0.49
N GLU A 36 8.63 14.72 0.31
CA GLU A 36 9.15 13.97 -0.86
C GLU A 36 8.32 14.20 -2.14
N GLY A 37 7.20 14.93 -2.06
CA GLY A 37 6.30 15.20 -3.18
C GLY A 37 5.46 14.00 -3.62
N CYS A 38 5.31 13.00 -2.76
CA CYS A 38 4.53 11.81 -3.06
C CYS A 38 3.02 12.02 -2.81
N PRO A 39 2.14 11.48 -3.66
CA PRO A 39 0.71 11.65 -3.52
C PRO A 39 0.13 10.77 -2.41
N CYS A 40 -0.94 11.25 -1.80
CA CYS A 40 -1.79 10.46 -0.92
C CYS A 40 -3.26 10.70 -1.30
N PHE A 41 -3.96 9.64 -1.68
CA PHE A 41 -5.36 9.67 -2.05
C PHE A 41 -6.24 9.13 -0.93
N ILE A 42 -7.37 9.79 -0.70
CA ILE A 42 -8.41 9.34 0.22
C ILE A 42 -9.67 9.05 -0.58
N ALA A 43 -10.28 7.91 -0.34
CA ALA A 43 -11.57 7.55 -0.90
C ALA A 43 -12.68 7.86 0.10
N GLU A 44 -13.71 8.55 -0.37
CA GLU A 44 -14.92 8.85 0.37
C GLU A 44 -16.15 8.46 -0.46
N SER A 45 -17.25 8.11 0.22
CA SER A 45 -18.53 7.88 -0.44
C SER A 45 -19.19 9.21 -0.83
N ASP A 46 -20.27 9.14 -1.61
CA ASP A 46 -21.09 10.32 -1.95
C ASP A 46 -21.66 11.04 -0.73
N SER A 47 -21.82 10.34 0.39
CA SER A 47 -22.25 10.92 1.67
C SER A 47 -21.11 11.49 2.51
N GLY A 48 -19.86 11.45 2.01
CA GLY A 48 -18.67 11.90 2.74
C GLY A 48 -18.13 10.90 3.75
N ALA A 49 -18.59 9.64 3.74
CA ALA A 49 -18.04 8.63 4.62
C ALA A 49 -16.69 8.14 4.11
N TYR A 50 -15.71 8.08 5.00
CA TYR A 50 -14.38 7.60 4.70
C TYR A 50 -14.38 6.10 4.34
N LEU A 51 -13.72 5.74 3.21
CA LEU A 51 -13.67 4.39 2.68
C LEU A 51 -12.26 3.78 2.71
N GLY A 52 -11.22 4.60 2.60
CA GLY A 52 -9.85 4.10 2.55
C GLY A 52 -8.85 5.14 2.07
N TRP A 53 -7.61 4.73 1.93
CA TRP A 53 -6.54 5.57 1.44
C TRP A 53 -5.49 4.77 0.68
N ALA A 54 -4.74 5.46 -0.18
CA ALA A 54 -3.59 4.92 -0.87
C ALA A 54 -2.52 6.00 -1.07
N LEU A 55 -1.27 5.58 -1.05
CA LEU A 55 -0.12 6.42 -1.37
C LEU A 55 0.99 5.56 -2.01
N TYR A 56 1.98 6.22 -2.61
CA TYR A 56 3.29 5.61 -2.80
C TYR A 56 4.37 6.45 -2.11
N HIS A 57 5.49 5.84 -1.81
CA HIS A 57 6.65 6.48 -1.20
C HIS A 57 7.94 5.87 -1.75
N PRO A 58 9.11 6.54 -1.64
CA PRO A 58 10.37 5.97 -2.07
C PRO A 58 10.60 4.58 -1.44
N TYR A 59 10.93 3.60 -2.28
CA TYR A 59 11.30 2.28 -1.81
C TYR A 59 12.71 2.32 -1.24
N ARG A 60 12.88 2.29 0.08
CA ARG A 60 14.17 2.39 0.77
C ARG A 60 14.87 3.72 0.50
N ASP A 61 16.22 3.74 0.52
CA ASP A 61 17.04 4.93 0.28
C ASP A 61 16.94 5.37 -1.19
N PRO A 62 16.36 6.56 -1.49
CA PRO A 62 16.19 7.03 -2.87
C PRO A 62 17.50 7.35 -3.58
N GLN A 63 18.62 7.51 -2.86
CA GLN A 63 19.95 7.67 -3.49
C GLN A 63 20.45 6.36 -4.12
N VAL A 64 19.96 5.21 -3.62
CA VAL A 64 20.33 3.88 -4.11
C VAL A 64 19.24 3.31 -5.03
N TRP A 65 17.97 3.53 -4.69
CA TRP A 65 16.80 3.01 -5.39
C TRP A 65 16.08 4.12 -6.17
N THR A 66 16.83 4.81 -7.04
CA THR A 66 16.32 5.96 -7.80
C THR A 66 15.12 5.56 -8.66
N GLY A 67 14.03 6.31 -8.53
CA GLY A 67 12.81 6.09 -9.33
C GLY A 67 11.98 4.88 -8.92
N CYS A 68 12.34 4.21 -7.84
CA CYS A 68 11.59 3.05 -7.32
C CYS A 68 10.75 3.45 -6.12
N TYR A 69 9.43 3.20 -6.20
CA TYR A 69 8.46 3.58 -5.17
C TYR A 69 7.62 2.37 -4.73
N GLU A 70 7.23 2.35 -3.47
CA GLU A 70 6.37 1.31 -2.90
C GLU A 70 4.95 1.85 -2.73
N THR A 71 3.96 1.07 -3.20
CA THR A 71 2.54 1.40 -3.04
C THR A 71 2.01 0.89 -1.71
N THR A 72 1.11 1.65 -1.11
CA THR A 72 0.39 1.27 0.11
C THR A 72 -1.09 1.58 -0.05
N ILE A 73 -1.97 0.60 0.20
CA ILE A 73 -3.42 0.74 0.09
C ILE A 73 -4.09 0.10 1.31
N TYR A 74 -4.95 0.85 1.98
CA TYR A 74 -5.77 0.35 3.07
C TYR A 74 -7.23 0.80 2.91
N LEU A 75 -8.14 -0.15 3.05
CA LEU A 75 -9.58 0.08 3.00
C LEU A 75 -10.19 -0.12 4.38
N SER A 76 -11.22 0.66 4.70
CA SER A 76 -12.07 0.33 5.83
C SER A 76 -12.75 -1.03 5.57
N PRO A 77 -13.03 -1.83 6.61
CA PRO A 77 -13.67 -3.13 6.43
C PRO A 77 -14.97 -3.05 5.62
N ALA A 78 -15.77 -2.01 5.85
CA ALA A 78 -17.02 -1.78 5.14
C ALA A 78 -16.86 -1.47 3.64
N ALA A 79 -15.70 -0.96 3.23
CA ALA A 79 -15.43 -0.58 1.83
C ALA A 79 -14.86 -1.73 0.98
N GLN A 80 -14.56 -2.87 1.58
CA GLN A 80 -14.01 -4.02 0.86
C GLN A 80 -15.04 -4.59 -0.13
N GLY A 81 -14.57 -5.07 -1.29
CA GLY A 81 -15.41 -5.66 -2.33
C GLY A 81 -16.28 -4.67 -3.12
N GLN A 82 -16.17 -3.36 -2.87
CA GLN A 82 -16.99 -2.32 -3.52
C GLN A 82 -16.25 -1.56 -4.65
N GLY A 83 -15.11 -2.06 -5.10
CA GLY A 83 -14.33 -1.41 -6.16
C GLY A 83 -13.43 -0.26 -5.69
N VAL A 84 -13.48 0.14 -4.41
CA VAL A 84 -12.70 1.25 -3.85
C VAL A 84 -11.19 1.05 -4.02
N GLY A 85 -10.69 -0.18 -3.80
CA GLY A 85 -9.29 -0.50 -4.03
C GLY A 85 -8.87 -0.33 -5.49
N THR A 86 -9.77 -0.64 -6.43
CA THR A 86 -9.53 -0.44 -7.87
C THR A 86 -9.41 1.06 -8.19
N ALA A 87 -10.30 1.88 -7.65
CA ALA A 87 -10.23 3.33 -7.84
C ALA A 87 -8.95 3.94 -7.25
N LEU A 88 -8.59 3.56 -6.03
CA LEU A 88 -7.38 4.05 -5.36
C LEU A 88 -6.09 3.61 -6.07
N LEU A 89 -5.97 2.34 -6.46
CA LEU A 89 -4.78 1.88 -7.19
C LEU A 89 -4.70 2.51 -8.58
N GLY A 90 -5.83 2.69 -9.27
CA GLY A 90 -5.89 3.41 -10.54
C GLY A 90 -5.34 4.83 -10.42
N ALA A 91 -5.81 5.60 -9.43
CA ALA A 91 -5.31 6.95 -9.15
C ALA A 91 -3.81 6.99 -8.86
N LEU A 92 -3.28 6.00 -8.10
CA LEU A 92 -1.84 5.88 -7.85
C LEU A 92 -1.04 5.61 -9.12
N VAL A 93 -1.50 4.66 -9.95
CA VAL A 93 -0.82 4.31 -11.21
C VAL A 93 -0.83 5.48 -12.18
N ASP A 94 -1.95 6.19 -12.30
CA ASP A 94 -2.06 7.38 -13.16
C ASP A 94 -1.15 8.51 -12.66
N ALA A 95 -1.09 8.75 -11.36
CA ALA A 95 -0.18 9.72 -10.77
C ALA A 95 1.29 9.33 -11.01
N ALA A 96 1.64 8.06 -10.84
CA ALA A 96 3.00 7.58 -11.10
C ALA A 96 3.41 7.74 -12.56
N ARG A 97 2.51 7.46 -13.51
CA ARG A 97 2.77 7.66 -14.95
C ARG A 97 2.95 9.12 -15.35
N ALA A 98 2.33 10.03 -14.59
CA ALA A 98 2.47 11.47 -14.81
C ALA A 98 3.72 12.07 -14.15
N ASP A 99 4.32 11.38 -13.20
CA ASP A 99 5.50 11.86 -12.46
C ASP A 99 6.79 11.30 -13.07
N THR A 100 7.56 12.17 -13.72
CA THR A 100 8.83 11.80 -14.37
C THR A 100 9.91 11.28 -13.40
N LYS A 101 9.72 11.41 -12.09
CA LYS A 101 10.63 10.86 -11.09
C LYS A 101 10.36 9.37 -10.85
N VAL A 102 9.16 8.87 -11.15
CA VAL A 102 8.77 7.48 -10.96
C VAL A 102 9.12 6.66 -12.18
N HIS A 103 9.88 5.60 -12.00
CA HIS A 103 10.21 4.62 -13.04
C HIS A 103 9.52 3.28 -12.78
N SER A 104 9.38 2.92 -11.51
CA SER A 104 8.74 1.67 -11.13
C SER A 104 7.97 1.78 -9.81
N LEU A 105 6.86 1.05 -9.73
CA LEU A 105 6.09 0.83 -8.51
C LEU A 105 6.31 -0.61 -8.03
N LEU A 106 6.55 -0.76 -6.75
CA LEU A 106 6.55 -2.04 -6.05
C LEU A 106 5.30 -2.17 -5.17
N ALA A 107 4.75 -3.36 -5.13
CA ALA A 107 3.71 -3.73 -4.16
C ALA A 107 4.20 -4.94 -3.37
N LEU A 108 4.34 -4.77 -2.05
CA LEU A 108 4.77 -5.79 -1.12
C LEU A 108 3.53 -6.37 -0.43
N ILE A 109 3.14 -7.57 -0.83
CA ILE A 109 1.85 -8.15 -0.47
C ILE A 109 2.05 -9.49 0.23
N VAL A 110 1.43 -9.67 1.38
CA VAL A 110 1.41 -10.97 2.06
C VAL A 110 0.79 -11.99 1.11
N SER A 111 1.47 -13.13 0.92
CA SER A 111 1.14 -14.10 -0.16
C SER A 111 -0.26 -14.72 -0.01
N THR A 112 -0.86 -14.66 1.18
CA THR A 112 -2.24 -15.09 1.44
C THR A 112 -3.29 -14.06 1.03
N ASN A 113 -2.90 -12.79 0.79
CA ASN A 113 -3.82 -11.73 0.38
C ASN A 113 -4.16 -11.78 -1.12
N ALA A 114 -4.89 -12.82 -1.51
CA ALA A 114 -5.27 -13.06 -2.91
C ALA A 114 -6.04 -11.88 -3.54
N ALA A 115 -6.80 -11.13 -2.75
CA ALA A 115 -7.55 -9.97 -3.24
C ALA A 115 -6.61 -8.85 -3.71
N SER A 116 -5.58 -8.54 -2.91
CA SER A 116 -4.58 -7.52 -3.25
C SER A 116 -3.70 -7.98 -4.41
N LEU A 117 -3.27 -9.24 -4.45
CA LEU A 117 -2.49 -9.80 -5.56
C LEU A 117 -3.24 -9.63 -6.89
N LYS A 118 -4.50 -10.11 -6.97
CA LYS A 118 -5.34 -9.96 -8.17
C LYS A 118 -5.61 -8.51 -8.54
N LEU A 119 -5.77 -7.64 -7.55
CA LEU A 119 -5.97 -6.21 -7.79
C LEU A 119 -4.76 -5.61 -8.52
N HIS A 120 -3.55 -5.84 -8.02
CA HIS A 120 -2.33 -5.31 -8.64
C HIS A 120 -2.03 -5.93 -10.00
N GLU A 121 -2.22 -7.26 -10.16
CA GLU A 121 -2.10 -7.94 -11.47
C GLU A 121 -3.02 -7.32 -12.54
N LYS A 122 -4.24 -6.94 -12.17
CA LYS A 122 -5.19 -6.26 -13.08
C LYS A 122 -4.65 -4.91 -13.60
N PHE A 123 -3.77 -4.24 -12.86
CA PHE A 123 -3.12 -3.00 -13.28
C PHE A 123 -1.76 -3.21 -13.97
N GLY A 124 -1.41 -4.46 -14.24
CA GLY A 124 -0.18 -4.81 -14.97
C GLY A 124 1.04 -5.01 -14.08
N PHE A 125 0.86 -5.11 -12.76
CA PHE A 125 1.95 -5.52 -11.88
C PHE A 125 2.30 -6.98 -12.13
N GLU A 126 3.59 -7.27 -12.26
CA GLU A 126 4.13 -8.61 -12.46
C GLU A 126 4.75 -9.16 -11.17
N ASN A 127 4.62 -10.45 -10.92
CA ASN A 127 5.26 -11.12 -9.79
C ASN A 127 6.75 -11.28 -10.06
N VAL A 128 7.58 -10.60 -9.27
CA VAL A 128 9.05 -10.65 -9.38
C VAL A 128 9.71 -11.52 -8.33
N GLY A 129 8.94 -12.10 -7.44
CA GLY A 129 9.44 -13.08 -6.46
C GLY A 129 8.67 -13.12 -5.16
N THR A 130 8.90 -14.17 -4.40
CA THR A 130 8.29 -14.36 -3.08
C THR A 130 9.36 -14.75 -2.06
N LEU A 131 9.43 -13.98 -0.99
CA LEU A 131 10.21 -14.31 0.20
C LEU A 131 9.36 -15.21 1.10
N LYS A 132 9.84 -16.42 1.34
CA LYS A 132 9.11 -17.38 2.16
C LYS A 132 9.39 -17.18 3.64
N GLU A 133 8.32 -17.22 4.46
CA GLU A 133 8.41 -17.27 5.91
C GLU A 133 9.27 -16.16 6.53
N VAL A 134 9.02 -14.91 6.13
CA VAL A 134 9.80 -13.73 6.54
C VAL A 134 9.21 -12.96 7.71
N CYS A 135 8.00 -13.31 8.15
CA CYS A 135 7.33 -12.70 9.30
C CYS A 135 6.54 -13.74 10.08
N TYR A 136 6.55 -13.64 11.41
CA TYR A 136 5.73 -14.47 12.31
C TYR A 136 4.67 -13.60 12.96
N LYS A 137 3.39 -13.90 12.69
CA LYS A 137 2.25 -13.16 13.24
C LYS A 137 1.05 -14.10 13.40
N PHE A 138 0.25 -13.91 14.45
CA PHE A 138 -0.92 -14.75 14.75
C PHE A 138 -0.60 -16.26 14.72
N ASP A 139 0.52 -16.62 15.36
CA ASP A 139 0.98 -18.01 15.51
C ASP A 139 1.29 -18.77 14.20
N HIS A 140 1.57 -18.04 13.10
CA HIS A 140 2.03 -18.66 11.86
C HIS A 140 3.04 -17.79 11.09
N TRP A 141 3.81 -18.45 10.22
CA TRP A 141 4.76 -17.79 9.34
C TRP A 141 4.07 -17.23 8.09
N LEU A 142 4.44 -16.00 7.74
CA LEU A 142 3.92 -15.30 6.57
C LEU A 142 5.02 -15.13 5.51
N SER A 143 4.62 -15.30 4.25
CA SER A 143 5.47 -15.05 3.09
C SER A 143 5.08 -13.73 2.43
N LEU A 144 6.05 -13.06 1.80
CA LEU A 144 5.88 -11.77 1.15
C LEU A 144 6.12 -11.88 -0.35
N THR A 145 5.10 -11.61 -1.14
CA THR A 145 5.18 -11.54 -2.60
C THR A 145 5.48 -10.11 -3.03
N HIS A 146 6.48 -9.95 -3.88
CA HIS A 146 6.84 -8.68 -4.50
C HIS A 146 6.25 -8.63 -5.89
N LEU A 147 5.42 -7.64 -6.14
CA LEU A 147 4.91 -7.31 -7.47
C LEU A 147 5.55 -6.01 -7.93
N GLN A 148 5.81 -5.87 -9.23
CA GLN A 148 6.41 -4.68 -9.83
C GLN A 148 5.63 -4.24 -11.06
N LEU A 149 5.48 -2.93 -11.23
CA LEU A 149 5.00 -2.27 -12.43
C LEU A 149 6.05 -1.26 -12.91
N LEU A 150 6.49 -1.35 -14.16
CA LEU A 150 7.23 -0.29 -14.84
C LEU A 150 6.23 0.74 -15.39
N VAL A 151 6.43 2.02 -15.11
CA VAL A 151 5.53 3.11 -15.51
C VAL A 151 6.15 4.05 -16.53
#